data_6c756d45173eabee89255e78c3167044
#
_entry.id   6c756d45173eabee89255e78c3167044
#
_cell.length_a   1.000
_cell.length_b   1.000
_cell.length_c   1.000
_cell.angle_alpha   90.00
_cell.angle_beta   90.00
_cell.angle_gamma   90.00
#
_symmetry.space_group_name_H-M   'P 1'
#
loop_
_entity.id
_entity.type
_entity.pdbx_description
1 polymer ?
#
loop_
_entity_poly.entity_id
_entity_poly.type
_entity_poly.pdbx_seq_one_letter_code
_entity_poly.pdbx_strand_id
1 'polypeptide(L)'
;MRQCQLLALSRSTAYDQPKPVSSENLALMRRIDELHLEHPFAGARLLRDLLRRDGHTVGRKHVATLMARMGIEALYRKPNTSKRHPAHAVYPYLLCHLNIIRSNHVWAADITDIPMRRGFVYLFAVLDWASRKVLAWRVSNTLTTDFCIEAVQEAMATYGKPAIFNTDQGCPFTSLEFTGLLKDNGIQISMDGTGCWRDNVFVERLWKSVKYEEVY
;
A
#
# COMPACT_ATOMS: atom_id res chain seq x y z
N MET A 1 -43.97 0.19 6.38
CA MET A 1 -43.43 0.82 5.13
C MET A 1 -42.42 1.94 5.42
N ARG A 2 -42.76 2.91 6.27
CA ARG A 2 -41.91 4.06 6.63
C ARG A 2 -40.52 3.68 7.22
N GLN A 3 -40.46 2.60 8.02
CA GLN A 3 -39.22 2.12 8.66
C GLN A 3 -38.17 1.63 7.63
N CYS A 4 -38.58 0.87 6.60
CA CYS A 4 -37.68 0.40 5.57
C CYS A 4 -37.12 1.57 4.74
N GLN A 5 -37.91 2.60 4.49
CA GLN A 5 -37.49 3.81 3.80
C GLN A 5 -36.49 4.61 4.62
N LEU A 6 -36.69 4.73 5.95
CA LEU A 6 -35.79 5.44 6.88
C LEU A 6 -34.43 4.73 7.00
N LEU A 7 -34.41 3.39 6.89
CA LEU A 7 -33.19 2.57 6.98
C LEU A 7 -32.56 2.28 5.63
N ALA A 8 -33.10 2.82 4.52
CA ALA A 8 -32.68 2.54 3.15
C ALA A 8 -32.60 1.04 2.83
N LEU A 9 -33.50 0.21 3.42
CA LEU A 9 -33.57 -1.22 3.24
C LEU A 9 -34.71 -1.56 2.26
N SER A 10 -34.49 -2.57 1.41
CA SER A 10 -35.57 -3.11 0.57
C SER A 10 -36.61 -3.84 1.45
N ARG A 11 -37.86 -3.79 1.06
CA ARG A 11 -38.94 -4.53 1.81
C ARG A 11 -38.67 -6.03 1.82
N SER A 12 -38.17 -6.60 0.72
CA SER A 12 -37.81 -8.02 0.64
C SER A 12 -36.77 -8.39 1.69
N THR A 13 -35.74 -7.56 1.89
CA THR A 13 -34.70 -7.78 2.90
C THR A 13 -35.24 -7.71 4.31
N ALA A 14 -36.22 -6.81 4.59
CA ALA A 14 -36.80 -6.68 5.91
C ALA A 14 -37.71 -7.86 6.33
N TYR A 15 -38.26 -8.58 5.36
CA TYR A 15 -39.12 -9.76 5.58
C TYR A 15 -38.42 -11.08 5.22
N ASP A 16 -37.15 -11.03 4.81
CA ASP A 16 -36.37 -12.25 4.49
C ASP A 16 -36.11 -13.05 5.77
N GLN A 17 -36.64 -14.27 5.80
CA GLN A 17 -36.34 -15.21 6.88
C GLN A 17 -35.13 -16.04 6.48
N PRO A 18 -34.05 -16.03 7.32
CA PRO A 18 -32.88 -16.83 7.04
C PRO A 18 -33.26 -18.31 6.87
N LYS A 19 -32.92 -18.91 5.74
CA LYS A 19 -33.13 -20.35 5.54
C LYS A 19 -32.29 -21.15 6.55
N PRO A 20 -32.87 -22.15 7.23
CA PRO A 20 -32.15 -22.99 8.15
C PRO A 20 -30.97 -23.67 7.42
N VAL A 21 -29.88 -23.87 8.13
CA VAL A 21 -28.72 -24.59 7.62
C VAL A 21 -29.09 -26.06 7.42
N SER A 22 -28.80 -26.62 6.26
CA SER A 22 -29.06 -28.04 6.00
C SER A 22 -28.28 -28.96 6.93
N SER A 23 -28.80 -30.14 7.20
CA SER A 23 -28.13 -31.15 8.05
C SER A 23 -26.74 -31.51 7.53
N GLU A 24 -26.57 -31.59 6.22
CA GLU A 24 -25.29 -31.82 5.56
C GLU A 24 -24.27 -30.71 5.85
N ASN A 25 -24.71 -29.44 5.72
CA ASN A 25 -23.86 -28.29 6.06
C ASN A 25 -23.54 -28.23 7.55
N LEU A 26 -24.48 -28.61 8.43
CA LEU A 26 -24.19 -28.71 9.86
C LEU A 26 -23.13 -29.77 10.18
N ALA A 27 -23.18 -30.93 9.52
CA ALA A 27 -22.15 -31.96 9.65
C ALA A 27 -20.79 -31.46 9.17
N LEU A 28 -20.74 -30.79 8.00
CA LEU A 28 -19.52 -30.17 7.49
C LEU A 28 -18.97 -29.08 8.43
N MET A 29 -19.84 -28.25 9.00
CA MET A 29 -19.44 -27.21 9.95
C MET A 29 -18.81 -27.82 11.21
N ARG A 30 -19.40 -28.88 11.79
CA ARG A 30 -18.80 -29.61 12.91
C ARG A 30 -17.42 -30.17 12.58
N ARG A 31 -17.29 -30.77 11.40
CA ARG A 31 -16.00 -31.31 10.99
C ARG A 31 -14.95 -30.23 10.72
N ILE A 32 -15.37 -29.10 10.15
CA ILE A 32 -14.50 -27.91 9.98
C ILE A 32 -14.01 -27.40 11.33
N ASP A 33 -14.88 -27.36 12.34
CA ASP A 33 -14.53 -26.92 13.69
C ASP A 33 -13.48 -27.83 14.34
N GLU A 34 -13.70 -29.14 14.29
CA GLU A 34 -12.73 -30.13 14.76
C GLU A 34 -11.36 -29.98 14.08
N LEU A 35 -11.34 -29.91 12.75
CA LEU A 35 -10.11 -29.73 11.97
C LEU A 35 -9.43 -28.38 12.25
N HIS A 36 -10.21 -27.35 12.56
CA HIS A 36 -9.66 -26.05 12.90
C HIS A 36 -9.04 -26.02 14.30
N LEU A 37 -9.59 -26.77 15.25
CA LEU A 37 -8.98 -26.96 16.57
C LEU A 37 -7.64 -27.69 16.48
N GLU A 38 -7.53 -28.70 15.61
CA GLU A 38 -6.26 -29.41 15.38
C GLU A 38 -5.26 -28.58 14.56
N HIS A 39 -5.75 -27.79 13.61
CA HIS A 39 -4.96 -27.00 12.65
C HIS A 39 -5.43 -25.53 12.58
N PRO A 40 -5.21 -24.71 13.61
CA PRO A 40 -5.74 -23.35 13.67
C PRO A 40 -5.27 -22.44 12.52
N PHE A 41 -4.15 -22.75 11.90
CA PHE A 41 -3.59 -22.06 10.73
C PHE A 41 -4.26 -22.45 9.41
N ALA A 42 -5.15 -23.47 9.41
CA ALA A 42 -5.75 -24.00 8.20
C ALA A 42 -6.80 -23.04 7.63
N GLY A 43 -6.54 -22.51 6.44
CA GLY A 43 -7.52 -21.76 5.66
C GLY A 43 -8.38 -22.67 4.79
N ALA A 44 -9.37 -22.08 4.08
CA ALA A 44 -10.35 -22.80 3.27
C ALA A 44 -9.77 -23.77 2.22
N ARG A 45 -8.54 -23.58 1.75
CA ARG A 45 -7.86 -24.51 0.83
C ARG A 45 -7.44 -25.78 1.56
N LEU A 46 -6.72 -25.65 2.66
CA LEU A 46 -6.25 -26.80 3.43
C LEU A 46 -7.41 -27.57 4.05
N LEU A 47 -8.38 -26.87 4.65
CA LEU A 47 -9.59 -27.51 5.19
C LEU A 47 -10.38 -28.26 4.13
N ARG A 48 -10.51 -27.75 2.90
CA ARG A 48 -11.10 -28.50 1.78
C ARG A 48 -10.35 -29.80 1.52
N ASP A 49 -9.02 -29.76 1.50
CA ASP A 49 -8.20 -30.93 1.18
C ASP A 49 -8.27 -31.97 2.30
N LEU A 50 -8.33 -31.54 3.56
CA LEU A 50 -8.56 -32.41 4.72
C LEU A 50 -9.96 -33.05 4.66
N LEU A 51 -11.01 -32.28 4.44
CA LEU A 51 -12.38 -32.78 4.27
C LEU A 51 -12.49 -33.79 3.12
N ARG A 52 -11.78 -33.59 2.03
CA ARG A 52 -11.75 -34.54 0.91
C ARG A 52 -11.05 -35.84 1.27
N ARG A 53 -10.02 -35.83 2.12
CA ARG A 53 -9.39 -37.06 2.67
C ARG A 53 -10.36 -37.81 3.58
N ASP A 54 -11.22 -37.09 4.29
CA ASP A 54 -12.31 -37.65 5.10
C ASP A 54 -13.51 -38.13 4.25
N GLY A 55 -13.44 -38.07 2.90
CA GLY A 55 -14.46 -38.55 1.99
C GLY A 55 -15.54 -37.52 1.61
N HIS A 56 -15.44 -36.29 2.07
CA HIS A 56 -16.43 -35.24 1.72
C HIS A 56 -16.14 -34.60 0.36
N THR A 57 -17.14 -34.59 -0.54
CA THR A 57 -17.05 -33.92 -1.83
C THR A 57 -17.42 -32.42 -1.68
N VAL A 58 -16.43 -31.57 -1.35
CA VAL A 58 -16.67 -30.15 -1.06
C VAL A 58 -15.70 -29.26 -1.84
N GLY A 59 -16.20 -28.09 -2.27
CA GLY A 59 -15.43 -27.07 -2.98
C GLY A 59 -14.87 -25.99 -2.04
N ARG A 60 -13.75 -25.35 -2.42
CA ARG A 60 -13.11 -24.28 -1.63
C ARG A 60 -14.07 -23.13 -1.26
N LYS A 61 -14.89 -22.68 -2.23
CA LYS A 61 -15.85 -21.57 -1.99
C LYS A 61 -16.89 -21.95 -0.94
N HIS A 62 -17.35 -23.20 -0.98
CA HIS A 62 -18.33 -23.69 -0.01
C HIS A 62 -17.72 -23.74 1.40
N VAL A 63 -16.50 -24.30 1.55
CA VAL A 63 -15.77 -24.30 2.83
C VAL A 63 -15.57 -22.87 3.34
N ALA A 64 -15.15 -21.92 2.49
CA ALA A 64 -14.98 -20.52 2.87
C ALA A 64 -16.29 -19.87 3.38
N THR A 65 -17.43 -20.19 2.73
CA THR A 65 -18.75 -19.71 3.17
C THR A 65 -19.15 -20.29 4.54
N LEU A 66 -18.87 -21.58 4.78
CA LEU A 66 -19.14 -22.22 6.07
C LEU A 66 -18.25 -21.63 7.17
N MET A 67 -16.95 -21.46 6.91
CA MET A 67 -16.04 -20.79 7.85
C MET A 67 -16.52 -19.41 8.22
N ALA A 68 -16.92 -18.57 7.23
CA ALA A 68 -17.44 -17.24 7.47
C ALA A 68 -18.72 -17.25 8.32
N ARG A 69 -19.63 -18.22 8.09
CA ARG A 69 -20.83 -18.38 8.93
C ARG A 69 -20.54 -18.77 10.37
N MET A 70 -19.46 -19.52 10.59
CA MET A 70 -19.00 -19.94 11.92
C MET A 70 -18.12 -18.89 12.60
N GLY A 71 -17.72 -17.81 11.90
CA GLY A 71 -16.79 -16.83 12.41
C GLY A 71 -15.35 -17.36 12.54
N ILE A 72 -15.00 -18.43 11.79
CA ILE A 72 -13.69 -19.08 11.84
C ILE A 72 -12.77 -18.47 10.78
N GLU A 73 -11.61 -18.01 11.21
CA GLU A 73 -10.52 -17.55 10.34
C GLU A 73 -9.21 -18.30 10.66
N ALA A 74 -8.40 -18.55 9.63
CA ALA A 74 -7.08 -19.12 9.84
C ALA A 74 -6.20 -18.22 10.71
N LEU A 75 -5.62 -18.75 11.75
CA LEU A 75 -4.70 -18.04 12.63
C LEU A 75 -3.33 -17.94 11.96
N TYR A 76 -2.94 -16.75 11.54
CA TYR A 76 -1.59 -16.45 11.09
C TYR A 76 -1.19 -15.04 11.49
N ARG A 77 0.10 -14.85 11.68
CA ARG A 77 0.62 -13.50 11.99
C ARG A 77 0.47 -12.63 10.76
N LYS A 78 -0.51 -11.73 10.76
CA LYS A 78 -0.65 -10.71 9.72
C LYS A 78 0.57 -9.80 9.76
N PRO A 79 1.23 -9.51 8.63
CA PRO A 79 2.30 -8.53 8.59
C PRO A 79 1.75 -7.18 9.00
N ASN A 80 2.40 -6.54 9.96
CA ASN A 80 2.03 -5.19 10.38
C ASN A 80 2.78 -4.19 9.52
N THR A 81 2.23 -3.87 8.37
CA THR A 81 2.80 -2.92 7.40
C THR A 81 2.66 -1.46 7.83
N SER A 82 1.90 -1.18 8.90
CA SER A 82 1.59 0.19 9.35
C SER A 82 2.43 0.67 10.53
N LYS A 83 3.29 -0.16 11.12
CA LYS A 83 4.16 0.27 12.22
C LYS A 83 5.38 0.98 11.64
N ARG A 84 5.43 2.30 11.82
CA ARG A 84 6.63 3.09 11.58
C ARG A 84 7.72 2.70 12.58
N HIS A 85 8.97 2.74 12.12
CA HIS A 85 10.10 2.58 13.04
C HIS A 85 10.14 3.80 13.99
N PRO A 86 10.26 3.62 15.31
CA PRO A 86 10.22 4.74 16.28
C PRO A 86 11.28 5.82 16.05
N ALA A 87 12.41 5.47 15.43
CA ALA A 87 13.49 6.40 15.11
C ALA A 87 13.28 7.19 13.80
N HIS A 88 12.25 6.88 13.00
CA HIS A 88 11.97 7.59 11.76
C HIS A 88 11.22 8.90 12.06
N ALA A 89 11.91 10.01 11.93
CA ALA A 89 11.32 11.34 12.09
C ALA A 89 10.40 11.67 10.90
N VAL A 90 9.21 12.17 11.18
CA VAL A 90 8.30 12.72 10.18
C VAL A 90 8.43 14.24 10.23
N TYR A 91 8.60 14.83 9.06
CA TYR A 91 8.75 16.28 8.91
C TYR A 91 7.41 16.90 8.50
N PRO A 92 7.17 18.19 8.87
CA PRO A 92 5.94 18.87 8.49
C PRO A 92 5.89 19.12 6.98
N TYR A 93 4.67 19.21 6.43
CA TYR A 93 4.45 19.66 5.06
C TYR A 93 4.65 21.16 4.95
N LEU A 94 5.65 21.59 4.20
CA LEU A 94 6.08 23.01 4.10
C LEU A 94 5.50 23.72 2.88
N LEU A 95 4.87 23.02 1.94
CA LEU A 95 4.44 23.61 0.68
C LEU A 95 3.03 24.23 0.73
N CYS A 96 2.32 24.10 1.85
CA CYS A 96 1.00 24.71 2.02
C CYS A 96 1.12 26.24 1.92
N HIS A 97 0.42 26.82 0.95
CA HIS A 97 0.44 28.27 0.65
C HIS A 97 1.79 28.83 0.16
N LEU A 98 2.78 27.97 -0.14
CA LEU A 98 4.05 28.41 -0.69
C LEU A 98 3.90 28.73 -2.20
N ASN A 99 4.22 29.96 -2.60
CA ASN A 99 4.25 30.31 -4.01
C ASN A 99 5.60 29.91 -4.64
N ILE A 100 5.59 28.84 -5.42
CA ILE A 100 6.79 28.24 -6.02
C ILE A 100 6.91 28.75 -7.46
N ILE A 101 7.72 29.78 -7.68
CA ILE A 101 7.83 30.50 -8.96
C ILE A 101 9.20 30.38 -9.64
N ARG A 102 10.20 29.79 -8.99
CA ARG A 102 11.58 29.67 -9.52
C ARG A 102 12.10 28.24 -9.41
N SER A 103 12.95 27.87 -10.34
CA SER A 103 13.70 26.62 -10.28
C SER A 103 14.57 26.53 -9.02
N ASN A 104 14.82 25.32 -8.56
CA ASN A 104 15.56 25.00 -7.32
C ASN A 104 14.96 25.64 -6.05
N HIS A 105 13.69 26.04 -6.07
CA HIS A 105 12.99 26.41 -4.86
C HIS A 105 12.52 25.16 -4.10
N VAL A 106 11.84 24.28 -4.81
CA VAL A 106 11.35 23.00 -4.27
C VAL A 106 11.68 21.89 -5.25
N TRP A 107 12.30 20.83 -4.75
CA TRP A 107 12.38 19.57 -5.46
C TRP A 107 11.42 18.57 -4.83
N ALA A 108 10.80 17.75 -5.64
CA ALA A 108 9.94 16.67 -5.22
C ALA A 108 10.52 15.33 -5.70
N ALA A 109 10.38 14.31 -4.88
CA ALA A 109 10.82 12.98 -5.25
C ALA A 109 9.85 11.92 -4.74
N ASP A 110 9.83 10.80 -5.46
CA ASP A 110 8.99 9.65 -5.12
C ASP A 110 9.56 8.38 -5.77
N ILE A 111 9.10 7.22 -5.30
CA ILE A 111 9.43 5.91 -5.85
C ILE A 111 8.15 5.27 -6.38
N THR A 112 8.23 4.71 -7.58
CA THR A 112 7.16 3.89 -8.13
C THR A 112 7.68 2.51 -8.52
N ASP A 113 6.82 1.50 -8.45
CA ASP A 113 7.09 0.17 -8.98
C ASP A 113 6.71 0.07 -10.45
N ILE A 114 7.60 -0.51 -11.24
CA ILE A 114 7.39 -0.81 -12.65
C ILE A 114 7.23 -2.33 -12.79
N PRO A 115 6.07 -2.83 -13.27
CA PRO A 115 5.85 -4.25 -13.43
C PRO A 115 6.75 -4.81 -14.53
N MET A 116 7.35 -5.95 -14.25
CA MET A 116 8.19 -6.70 -15.16
C MET A 116 7.57 -8.07 -15.44
N ARG A 117 8.01 -8.76 -16.47
CA ARG A 117 7.53 -10.11 -16.79
C ARG A 117 7.62 -11.09 -15.61
N ARG A 118 8.59 -10.91 -14.72
CA ARG A 118 8.78 -11.68 -13.49
C ARG A 118 9.15 -10.73 -12.35
N GLY A 119 8.13 -10.22 -11.62
CA GLY A 119 8.32 -9.29 -10.53
C GLY A 119 8.17 -7.83 -10.94
N PHE A 120 8.92 -6.95 -10.32
CA PHE A 120 8.92 -5.50 -10.59
C PHE A 120 10.28 -4.90 -10.25
N VAL A 121 10.53 -3.70 -10.75
CA VAL A 121 11.67 -2.85 -10.37
C VAL A 121 11.16 -1.53 -9.82
N TYR A 122 11.96 -0.90 -8.97
CA TYR A 122 11.66 0.40 -8.39
C TYR A 122 12.30 1.49 -9.26
N LEU A 123 11.49 2.49 -9.61
CA LEU A 123 11.97 3.70 -10.29
C LEU A 123 11.83 4.86 -9.31
N PHE A 124 12.94 5.49 -8.98
CA PHE A 124 13.03 6.73 -8.23
C PHE A 124 13.28 7.90 -9.19
N ALA A 125 12.64 9.04 -8.98
CA ALA A 125 12.94 10.27 -9.71
C ALA A 125 12.89 11.49 -8.80
N VAL A 126 13.74 12.47 -9.13
CA VAL A 126 13.77 13.82 -8.56
C VAL A 126 13.31 14.80 -9.60
N LEU A 127 12.33 15.63 -9.26
CA LEU A 127 11.69 16.60 -10.13
C LEU A 127 11.77 17.99 -9.53
N ASP A 128 12.13 18.98 -10.33
CA ASP A 128 12.00 20.39 -9.93
C ASP A 128 10.54 20.85 -10.03
N TRP A 129 10.00 21.32 -8.92
CA TRP A 129 8.59 21.66 -8.82
C TRP A 129 8.15 22.80 -9.75
N ALA A 130 8.98 23.82 -9.96
CA ALA A 130 8.65 24.97 -10.80
C ALA A 130 8.71 24.63 -12.29
N SER A 131 9.81 24.04 -12.75
CA SER A 131 10.04 23.76 -14.16
C SER A 131 9.44 22.44 -14.65
N ARG A 132 9.06 21.54 -13.73
CA ARG A 132 8.62 20.17 -14.01
C ARG A 132 9.69 19.28 -14.63
N LYS A 133 10.93 19.72 -14.64
CA LYS A 133 12.06 18.96 -15.18
C LYS A 133 12.44 17.83 -14.25
N VAL A 134 12.58 16.63 -14.79
CA VAL A 134 13.22 15.50 -14.09
C VAL A 134 14.72 15.81 -14.04
N LEU A 135 15.25 15.90 -12.84
CA LEU A 135 16.65 16.28 -12.60
C LEU A 135 17.57 15.06 -12.57
N ALA A 136 17.11 14.01 -11.93
CA ALA A 136 17.79 12.71 -11.88
C ALA A 136 16.78 11.59 -11.67
N TRP A 137 17.18 10.38 -12.06
CA TRP A 137 16.38 9.17 -11.83
C TRP A 137 17.28 7.95 -11.69
N ARG A 138 16.78 6.90 -11.02
CA ARG A 138 17.45 5.62 -10.86
C ARG A 138 16.44 4.49 -10.88
N VAL A 139 16.89 3.34 -11.38
CA VAL A 139 16.14 2.08 -11.33
C VAL A 139 16.90 1.10 -10.43
N SER A 140 16.17 0.41 -9.56
CA SER A 140 16.71 -0.62 -8.68
C SER A 140 15.78 -1.82 -8.61
N ASN A 141 16.34 -3.00 -8.39
CA ASN A 141 15.58 -4.22 -8.08
C ASN A 141 15.35 -4.41 -6.57
N THR A 142 15.92 -3.53 -5.75
CA THR A 142 15.77 -3.53 -4.28
C THR A 142 15.30 -2.16 -3.80
N LEU A 143 14.45 -2.14 -2.76
CA LEU A 143 13.97 -0.91 -2.14
C LEU A 143 14.91 -0.49 -1.00
N THR A 144 16.18 -0.24 -1.33
CA THR A 144 17.19 0.33 -0.42
C THR A 144 17.21 1.87 -0.52
N THR A 145 17.86 2.55 0.39
CA THR A 145 17.96 4.01 0.37
C THR A 145 19.07 4.51 -0.59
N ASP A 146 20.06 3.67 -0.87
CA ASP A 146 21.29 4.06 -1.59
C ASP A 146 21.02 4.66 -2.98
N PHE A 147 20.18 4.01 -3.81
CA PHE A 147 19.91 4.51 -5.16
C PHE A 147 19.15 5.85 -5.17
N CYS A 148 18.40 6.14 -4.09
CA CYS A 148 17.76 7.44 -3.90
C CYS A 148 18.80 8.50 -3.56
N ILE A 149 19.75 8.18 -2.67
CA ILE A 149 20.85 9.05 -2.27
C ILE A 149 21.72 9.40 -3.47
N GLU A 150 22.12 8.41 -4.27
CA GLU A 150 22.93 8.62 -5.49
C GLU A 150 22.25 9.58 -6.47
N ALA A 151 20.94 9.39 -6.73
CA ALA A 151 20.21 10.26 -7.63
C ALA A 151 20.11 11.69 -7.10
N VAL A 152 19.88 11.88 -5.80
CA VAL A 152 19.83 13.22 -5.18
C VAL A 152 21.20 13.90 -5.25
N GLN A 153 22.28 13.18 -4.97
CA GLN A 153 23.64 13.71 -5.08
C GLN A 153 23.99 14.14 -6.51
N GLU A 154 23.63 13.33 -7.51
CA GLU A 154 23.80 13.68 -8.93
C GLU A 154 22.99 14.94 -9.30
N ALA A 155 21.72 15.00 -8.87
CA ALA A 155 20.89 16.17 -9.11
C ALA A 155 21.50 17.43 -8.49
N MET A 156 22.00 17.34 -7.25
CA MET A 156 22.66 18.47 -6.57
C MET A 156 23.96 18.88 -7.25
N ALA A 157 24.76 17.93 -7.73
CA ALA A 157 26.01 18.21 -8.44
C ALA A 157 25.76 18.94 -9.77
N THR A 158 24.67 18.59 -10.47
CA THR A 158 24.36 19.12 -11.80
C THR A 158 23.59 20.44 -11.77
N TYR A 159 22.61 20.56 -10.86
CA TYR A 159 21.65 21.67 -10.86
C TYR A 159 21.74 22.57 -9.63
N GLY A 160 22.64 22.28 -8.69
CA GLY A 160 22.70 22.96 -7.40
C GLY A 160 21.74 22.38 -6.38
N LYS A 161 21.53 23.09 -5.27
CA LYS A 161 20.72 22.60 -4.13
C LYS A 161 19.35 23.28 -4.11
N PRO A 162 18.26 22.56 -3.81
CA PRO A 162 16.96 23.18 -3.58
C PRO A 162 16.90 23.83 -2.20
N ALA A 163 15.98 24.75 -2.01
CA ALA A 163 15.67 25.27 -0.67
C ALA A 163 14.88 24.24 0.16
N ILE A 164 13.93 23.56 -0.48
CA ILE A 164 13.07 22.55 0.15
C ILE A 164 13.09 21.26 -0.69
N PHE A 165 13.13 20.11 -0.01
CA PHE A 165 12.98 18.78 -0.61
C PHE A 165 11.72 18.13 -0.08
N ASN A 166 10.77 17.79 -0.98
CA ASN A 166 9.48 17.21 -0.64
C ASN A 166 9.41 15.74 -1.05
N THR A 167 8.96 14.89 -0.13
CA THR A 167 8.75 13.45 -0.35
C THR A 167 7.47 12.99 0.32
N ASP A 168 7.06 11.77 0.06
CA ASP A 168 6.12 11.06 0.93
C ASP A 168 6.80 10.61 2.24
N GLN A 169 6.05 9.90 3.08
CA GLN A 169 6.55 9.35 4.35
C GLN A 169 7.05 7.90 4.18
N GLY A 170 7.49 7.52 3.00
CA GLY A 170 8.03 6.20 2.68
C GLY A 170 9.29 5.86 3.48
N CYS A 171 9.53 4.55 3.65
CA CYS A 171 10.63 4.04 4.46
C CYS A 171 12.01 4.55 4.00
N PRO A 172 12.34 4.62 2.70
CA PRO A 172 13.61 5.17 2.24
C PRO A 172 13.81 6.65 2.61
N PHE A 173 12.75 7.46 2.55
CA PHE A 173 12.80 8.90 2.77
C PHE A 173 12.84 9.31 4.23
N THR A 174 12.36 8.45 5.12
CA THR A 174 12.40 8.66 6.58
C THR A 174 13.66 8.08 7.23
N SER A 175 14.55 7.45 6.45
CA SER A 175 15.81 6.90 6.93
C SER A 175 16.74 8.00 7.43
N LEU A 176 17.61 7.66 8.39
CA LEU A 176 18.59 8.60 8.94
C LEU A 176 19.61 9.04 7.88
N GLU A 177 19.96 8.13 6.96
CA GLU A 177 20.92 8.39 5.87
C GLU A 177 20.36 9.42 4.88
N PHE A 178 19.13 9.24 4.41
CA PHE A 178 18.49 10.17 3.46
C PHE A 178 18.22 11.53 4.09
N THR A 179 17.63 11.55 5.29
CA THR A 179 17.36 12.81 6.00
C THR A 179 18.64 13.51 6.45
N GLY A 180 19.69 12.76 6.79
CA GLY A 180 21.03 13.26 7.09
C GLY A 180 21.63 13.97 5.88
N LEU A 181 21.62 13.34 4.70
CA LEU A 181 22.10 13.95 3.46
C LEU A 181 21.48 15.34 3.21
N LEU A 182 20.15 15.44 3.36
CA LEU A 182 19.45 16.71 3.12
C LEU A 182 19.83 17.78 4.15
N LYS A 183 19.91 17.41 5.45
CA LYS A 183 20.31 18.32 6.54
C LYS A 183 21.73 18.81 6.39
N ASP A 184 22.68 17.91 6.08
CA ASP A 184 24.09 18.25 5.89
C ASP A 184 24.30 19.23 4.74
N ASN A 185 23.36 19.23 3.78
CA ASN A 185 23.37 20.17 2.67
C ASN A 185 22.53 21.43 2.91
N GLY A 186 21.96 21.62 4.11
CA GLY A 186 21.15 22.78 4.47
C GLY A 186 19.78 22.84 3.80
N ILE A 187 19.26 21.71 3.34
CA ILE A 187 17.99 21.59 2.62
C ILE A 187 16.87 21.36 3.64
N GLN A 188 15.80 22.12 3.56
CA GLN A 188 14.61 21.90 4.40
C GLN A 188 13.82 20.69 3.91
N ILE A 189 13.44 19.82 4.87
CA ILE A 189 12.70 18.60 4.56
C ILE A 189 11.20 18.87 4.72
N SER A 190 10.44 18.54 3.69
CA SER A 190 8.98 18.55 3.69
C SER A 190 8.47 17.14 3.41
N MET A 191 7.45 16.71 4.14
CA MET A 191 6.83 15.42 3.91
C MET A 191 5.32 15.55 3.76
N ASP A 192 4.77 14.87 2.75
CA ASP A 192 3.34 14.85 2.48
C ASP A 192 2.57 14.25 3.65
N GLY A 193 1.36 14.73 3.87
CA GLY A 193 0.43 14.12 4.82
C GLY A 193 0.06 12.69 4.41
N THR A 194 -0.18 11.84 5.38
CA THR A 194 -0.60 10.45 5.10
C THR A 194 -1.89 10.44 4.28
N GLY A 195 -1.83 9.92 3.06
CA GLY A 195 -2.96 9.86 2.13
C GLY A 195 -3.26 11.16 1.37
N CYS A 196 -2.42 12.19 1.49
CA CYS A 196 -2.56 13.48 0.79
C CYS A 196 -1.85 13.44 -0.58
N TRP A 197 -2.37 12.67 -1.54
CA TRP A 197 -1.80 12.56 -2.90
C TRP A 197 -1.60 13.90 -3.62
N ARG A 198 -2.38 14.93 -3.28
CA ARG A 198 -2.26 16.25 -3.88
C ARG A 198 -0.94 16.95 -3.54
N ASP A 199 -0.31 16.53 -2.46
CA ASP A 199 0.90 17.13 -1.93
C ASP A 199 2.14 16.73 -2.76
N ASN A 200 2.03 15.70 -3.64
CA ASN A 200 3.09 15.27 -4.58
C ASN A 200 2.56 15.04 -6.01
N VAL A 201 1.51 15.76 -6.40
CA VAL A 201 0.74 15.57 -7.64
C VAL A 201 1.59 15.59 -8.93
N PHE A 202 2.71 16.29 -8.94
CA PHE A 202 3.52 16.41 -10.15
C PHE A 202 4.38 15.18 -10.39
N VAL A 203 4.90 14.56 -9.35
CA VAL A 203 5.63 13.29 -9.46
C VAL A 203 4.65 12.16 -9.77
N GLU A 204 3.47 12.16 -9.18
CA GLU A 204 2.43 11.18 -9.52
C GLU A 204 1.98 11.31 -11.00
N ARG A 205 1.90 12.55 -11.52
CA ARG A 205 1.62 12.77 -12.94
C ARG A 205 2.76 12.24 -13.83
N LEU A 206 4.02 12.40 -13.42
CA LEU A 206 5.17 11.81 -14.11
C LEU A 206 5.01 10.28 -14.18
N TRP A 207 4.65 9.64 -13.06
CA TRP A 207 4.43 8.19 -13.04
C TRP A 207 3.32 7.74 -14.00
N LYS A 208 2.28 8.53 -14.11
CA LYS A 208 1.21 8.25 -15.07
C LYS A 208 1.75 8.25 -16.50
N SER A 209 2.49 9.28 -16.91
CA SER A 209 3.10 9.32 -18.24
C SER A 209 4.05 8.15 -18.46
N VAL A 210 5.01 7.92 -17.57
CA VAL A 210 5.97 6.81 -17.71
C VAL A 210 5.27 5.46 -17.82
N LYS A 211 4.28 5.18 -16.98
CA LYS A 211 3.60 3.87 -16.98
C LYS A 211 2.72 3.68 -18.22
N TYR A 212 1.99 4.68 -18.66
CA TYR A 212 1.05 4.53 -19.76
C TYR A 212 1.65 4.75 -21.16
N GLU A 213 2.76 5.48 -21.24
CA GLU A 213 3.39 5.77 -22.54
C GLU A 213 4.56 4.83 -22.83
N GLU A 214 5.26 4.31 -21.80
CA GLU A 214 6.50 3.54 -21.98
C GLU A 214 6.42 2.09 -21.42
N VAL A 215 5.49 1.78 -20.51
CA VAL A 215 5.48 0.47 -19.81
C VAL A 215 4.30 -0.40 -20.22
N TYR A 216 3.09 0.15 -20.31
CA TYR A 216 1.84 -0.56 -20.66
C TYR A 216 1.49 -0.38 -22.15
#